data_c472228d8b8e3e7adb2867b543441a2d
#
_entry.id   c472228d8b8e3e7adb2867b543441a2d
#
_cell.length_a   1.000
_cell.length_b   1.000
_cell.length_c   1.000
_cell.angle_alpha   90.00
_cell.angle_beta   90.00
_cell.angle_gamma   90.00
#
_symmetry.space_group_name_H-M   'P 1'
#
loop_
_entity.id
_entity.type
_entity.pdbx_description
1 polymer ?
#
loop_
_entity_poly.entity_id
_entity_poly.type
_entity_poly.pdbx_seq_one_letter_code
_entity_poly.pdbx_strand_id
1 'polypeptide(L)'
;MKQIITQHGWGLNKHFWDDYKVDFLNNNWHWQDNERGYFSTSNYQAKWIKSDCKKEIRMSLCHSYGFHLMPKKILEEATHIVLINSFNNFLPLSNKRNFILRSLKRMETKIKKDKPKDMLKEFIHLSLIHI
;
A
#
# COMPACT_ATOMS: atom_id res chain seq x y z
N MET A 1 -18.90 4.68 15.26
CA MET A 1 -17.71 3.80 15.30
C MET A 1 -16.63 4.37 14.39
N LYS A 2 -15.37 4.31 14.80
CA LYS A 2 -14.21 4.75 14.01
C LYS A 2 -13.45 3.51 13.52
N GLN A 3 -13.34 3.34 12.22
CA GLN A 3 -12.65 2.21 11.60
C GLN A 3 -11.55 2.70 10.66
N ILE A 4 -10.46 1.98 10.62
CA ILE A 4 -9.36 2.21 9.70
C ILE A 4 -8.98 0.91 9.01
N ILE A 5 -8.84 0.96 7.69
CA ILE A 5 -8.26 -0.12 6.90
C ILE A 5 -7.03 0.44 6.19
N THR A 6 -5.91 -0.24 6.38
CA THR A 6 -4.63 0.16 5.80
C THR A 6 -4.25 -0.70 4.61
N GLN A 7 -3.42 -0.14 3.74
CA GLN A 7 -2.77 -0.87 2.66
C GLN A 7 -1.32 -0.42 2.52
N HIS A 8 -0.40 -1.31 2.80
CA HIS A 8 1.03 -1.07 2.60
C HIS A 8 1.38 -1.00 1.10
N GLY A 9 2.51 -0.38 0.79
CA GLY A 9 3.03 -0.30 -0.57
C GLY A 9 3.58 -1.62 -1.08
N TRP A 10 3.94 -1.62 -2.36
CA TRP A 10 4.57 -2.77 -3.00
C TRP A 10 5.91 -3.11 -2.34
N GLY A 11 6.15 -4.41 -2.13
CA GLY A 11 7.38 -4.90 -1.50
C GLY A 11 7.48 -4.66 0.00
N LEU A 12 6.40 -4.23 0.65
CA LEU A 12 6.28 -4.05 2.10
C LEU A 12 5.32 -5.08 2.70
N ASN A 13 5.06 -4.95 4.00
CA ASN A 13 4.09 -5.76 4.74
C ASN A 13 3.34 -4.88 5.76
N LYS A 14 2.39 -5.48 6.48
CA LYS A 14 1.56 -4.79 7.47
C LYS A 14 2.36 -4.12 8.61
N HIS A 15 3.58 -4.60 8.90
CA HIS A 15 4.43 -4.02 9.95
C HIS A 15 4.94 -2.62 9.64
N PHE A 16 4.80 -2.17 8.39
CA PHE A 16 4.99 -0.77 8.04
C PHE A 16 4.17 0.19 8.91
N TRP A 17 3.02 -0.28 9.40
CA TRP A 17 2.06 0.53 10.14
C TRP A 17 2.23 0.47 11.66
N ASP A 18 3.15 -0.33 12.20
CA ASP A 18 3.22 -0.60 13.64
C ASP A 18 3.35 0.67 14.49
N ASP A 19 4.17 1.64 14.07
CA ASP A 19 4.35 2.91 14.79
C ASP A 19 3.09 3.80 14.75
N TYR A 20 2.38 3.80 13.64
CA TYR A 20 1.12 4.57 13.50
C TYR A 20 -0.03 3.94 14.28
N LYS A 21 -0.09 2.64 14.29
CA LYS A 21 -1.19 1.85 14.84
C LYS A 21 -1.46 2.13 16.31
N VAL A 22 -0.42 2.33 17.10
CA VAL A 22 -0.50 2.55 18.55
C VAL A 22 -1.38 3.75 18.89
N ASP A 23 -1.18 4.88 18.24
CA ASP A 23 -1.95 6.09 18.50
C ASP A 23 -3.42 5.94 18.13
N PHE A 24 -3.70 5.28 17.02
CA PHE A 24 -5.08 5.01 16.60
C PHE A 24 -5.81 4.08 17.57
N LEU A 25 -5.17 3.00 18.01
CA LEU A 25 -5.74 2.08 18.99
C LEU A 25 -6.02 2.77 20.33
N ASN A 26 -5.11 3.62 20.80
CA ASN A 26 -5.28 4.40 22.02
C ASN A 26 -6.43 5.42 21.93
N ASN A 27 -6.83 5.81 20.73
CA ASN A 27 -7.94 6.71 20.46
C ASN A 27 -9.23 5.98 20.02
N ASN A 28 -9.36 4.71 20.35
CA ASN A 28 -10.53 3.87 20.10
C ASN A 28 -10.89 3.69 18.61
N TRP A 29 -9.89 3.60 17.76
CA TRP A 29 -10.06 3.18 16.38
C TRP A 29 -10.03 1.66 16.27
N HIS A 30 -10.95 1.09 15.51
CA HIS A 30 -10.86 -0.30 15.08
C HIS A 30 -9.92 -0.40 13.88
N TRP A 31 -8.78 -1.04 14.06
CA TRP A 31 -7.72 -1.11 13.07
C TRP A 31 -7.67 -2.48 12.38
N GLN A 32 -7.59 -2.47 11.05
CA GLN A 32 -7.38 -3.65 10.23
C GLN A 32 -6.31 -3.36 9.16
N ASP A 33 -5.41 -4.31 8.95
CA ASP A 33 -4.36 -4.23 7.94
C ASP A 33 -4.69 -5.16 6.76
N ASN A 34 -4.66 -4.64 5.54
CA ASN A 34 -4.53 -5.50 4.37
C ASN A 34 -3.08 -5.99 4.28
N GLU A 35 -2.92 -7.29 4.01
CA GLU A 35 -1.61 -7.93 3.84
C GLU A 35 -1.54 -8.63 2.47
N ARG A 36 -0.55 -8.26 1.67
CA ARG A 36 -0.33 -8.83 0.33
C ARG A 36 0.41 -10.17 0.36
N GLY A 37 1.11 -10.48 1.47
CA GLY A 37 1.82 -11.73 1.64
C GLY A 37 3.15 -11.81 0.88
N TYR A 38 3.80 -10.70 0.57
CA TYR A 38 5.10 -10.70 -0.14
C TYR A 38 6.21 -11.45 0.61
N PHE A 39 6.15 -11.45 1.93
CA PHE A 39 7.16 -12.08 2.80
C PHE A 39 6.61 -13.23 3.64
N SER A 40 5.35 -13.56 3.47
CA SER A 40 4.68 -14.65 4.18
C SER A 40 3.72 -15.37 3.25
N THR A 41 3.29 -16.56 3.64
CA THR A 41 2.30 -17.34 2.89
C THR A 41 0.87 -16.85 3.11
N SER A 42 0.64 -16.03 4.13
CA SER A 42 -0.70 -15.52 4.44
C SER A 42 -0.90 -14.11 3.87
N ASN A 43 -1.92 -13.98 3.04
CA ASN A 43 -2.49 -12.69 2.68
C ASN A 43 -3.78 -12.49 3.49
N TYR A 44 -4.14 -11.24 3.70
CA TYR A 44 -5.37 -10.87 4.39
C TYR A 44 -5.99 -9.64 3.74
N GLN A 45 -7.29 -9.72 3.52
CA GLN A 45 -8.10 -8.60 3.03
C GLN A 45 -9.13 -8.19 4.06
N ALA A 46 -8.98 -7.01 4.61
CA ALA A 46 -9.88 -6.41 5.58
C ALA A 46 -11.26 -6.10 4.96
N LYS A 47 -12.26 -5.94 5.82
CA LYS A 47 -13.61 -5.53 5.44
C LYS A 47 -14.15 -4.55 6.47
N TRP A 48 -14.93 -3.56 6.01
CA TRP A 48 -15.65 -2.69 6.93
C TRP A 48 -16.63 -3.49 7.78
N ILE A 49 -16.61 -3.25 9.08
CA ILE A 49 -17.58 -3.81 10.00
C ILE A 49 -18.87 -2.98 9.87
N LYS A 50 -19.97 -3.65 9.65
CA LYS A 50 -21.28 -3.01 9.66
C LYS A 50 -21.62 -2.52 11.06
N SER A 51 -22.13 -1.30 11.16
CA SER A 51 -22.50 -0.68 12.42
C SER A 51 -23.78 0.10 12.23
N ASP A 52 -24.66 0.03 13.21
CA ASP A 52 -25.89 0.82 13.26
C ASP A 52 -25.66 2.24 13.81
N CYS A 53 -24.40 2.61 14.04
CA CYS A 53 -24.04 3.93 14.55
C CYS A 53 -24.32 5.02 13.50
N LYS A 54 -25.10 6.04 13.89
CA LYS A 54 -25.40 7.21 13.05
C LYS A 54 -24.17 8.03 12.65
N LYS A 55 -23.07 7.95 13.42
CA LYS A 55 -21.80 8.61 13.13
C LYS A 55 -20.72 7.54 12.95
N GLU A 56 -20.47 7.19 11.74
CA GLU A 56 -19.43 6.25 11.37
C GLU A 56 -18.30 6.96 10.61
N ILE A 57 -17.06 6.67 11.00
CA ILE A 57 -15.86 7.11 10.28
C ILE A 57 -15.17 5.86 9.75
N ARG A 58 -15.04 5.77 8.44
CA ARG A 58 -14.31 4.74 7.72
C ARG A 58 -13.13 5.36 6.99
N MET A 59 -11.94 5.20 7.56
CA MET A 59 -10.71 5.75 6.98
C MET A 59 -9.95 4.66 6.22
N SER A 60 -9.69 4.89 4.95
CA SER A 60 -8.73 4.10 4.16
C SER A 60 -7.39 4.81 4.17
N LEU A 61 -6.34 4.15 4.70
CA LEU A 61 -4.98 4.69 4.81
C LEU A 61 -4.05 3.90 3.90
N CYS A 62 -3.52 4.55 2.86
CA CYS A 62 -2.71 3.90 1.84
C CYS A 62 -1.32 4.52 1.75
N HIS A 63 -0.29 3.67 1.65
CA HIS A 63 1.08 4.11 1.43
C HIS A 63 1.56 3.75 0.03
N SER A 64 2.19 4.72 -0.66
CA SER A 64 2.84 4.52 -1.95
C SER A 64 1.91 3.85 -2.98
N TYR A 65 2.28 2.71 -3.54
CA TYR A 65 1.46 1.93 -4.47
C TYR A 65 0.23 1.29 -3.81
N GLY A 66 0.12 1.34 -2.49
CA GLY A 66 -0.99 0.76 -1.73
C GLY A 66 -2.38 1.26 -2.17
N PHE A 67 -2.51 2.52 -2.59
CA PHE A 67 -3.77 3.04 -3.12
C PHE A 67 -4.27 2.22 -4.33
N HIS A 68 -3.37 1.82 -5.22
CA HIS A 68 -3.69 1.00 -6.39
C HIS A 68 -3.92 -0.48 -6.06
N LEU A 69 -3.50 -0.92 -4.88
CA LEU A 69 -3.69 -2.29 -4.37
C LEU A 69 -4.95 -2.42 -3.49
N MET A 70 -5.44 -1.29 -2.95
CA MET A 70 -6.63 -1.30 -2.11
C MET A 70 -7.85 -1.72 -2.92
N PRO A 71 -8.66 -2.67 -2.42
CA PRO A 71 -9.88 -3.07 -3.11
C PRO A 71 -10.82 -1.88 -3.33
N LYS A 72 -11.33 -1.75 -4.56
CA LYS A 72 -12.21 -0.66 -4.96
C LYS A 72 -13.39 -0.46 -4.01
N LYS A 73 -14.02 -1.55 -3.59
CA LYS A 73 -15.15 -1.52 -2.65
C LYS A 73 -14.79 -0.85 -1.31
N ILE A 74 -13.57 -1.07 -0.79
CA ILE A 74 -13.12 -0.42 0.44
C ILE A 74 -13.00 1.08 0.24
N LEU A 75 -12.47 1.51 -0.90
CA LEU A 75 -12.35 2.94 -1.24
C LEU A 75 -13.72 3.60 -1.44
N GLU A 76 -14.63 2.94 -2.11
CA GLU A 76 -15.98 3.46 -2.38
C GLU A 76 -16.81 3.63 -1.10
N GLU A 77 -16.62 2.75 -0.12
CA GLU A 77 -17.33 2.79 1.17
C GLU A 77 -16.60 3.62 2.24
N ALA A 78 -15.40 4.12 1.96
CA ALA A 78 -14.64 4.96 2.87
C ALA A 78 -15.25 6.37 2.98
N THR A 79 -15.31 6.91 4.20
CA THR A 79 -15.67 8.31 4.43
C THR A 79 -14.47 9.23 4.25
N HIS A 80 -13.26 8.71 4.45
CA HIS A 80 -12.00 9.42 4.34
C HIS A 80 -10.96 8.51 3.68
N ILE A 81 -10.20 9.06 2.74
CA ILE A 81 -9.06 8.40 2.11
C ILE A 81 -7.82 9.24 2.40
N VAL A 82 -6.83 8.63 3.05
CA VAL A 82 -5.56 9.26 3.38
C VAL A 82 -4.45 8.57 2.59
N LEU A 83 -3.69 9.37 1.86
CA LEU A 83 -2.60 8.90 1.02
C LEU A 83 -1.25 9.39 1.57
N ILE A 84 -0.35 8.47 1.87
CA ILE A 84 1.00 8.77 2.34
C ILE A 84 1.98 8.41 1.22
N ASN A 85 2.74 9.40 0.74
CA ASN A 85 3.72 9.21 -0.34
C ASN A 85 3.18 8.41 -1.52
N SER A 86 1.91 8.66 -1.89
CA SER A 86 1.21 7.98 -2.96
C SER A 86 1.21 8.82 -4.24
N PHE A 87 0.69 8.26 -5.32
CA PHE A 87 0.67 8.90 -6.63
C PHE A 87 -0.59 8.48 -7.40
N ASN A 88 -1.02 9.35 -8.31
CA ASN A 88 -2.15 9.06 -9.19
C ASN A 88 -1.75 8.12 -10.35
N ASN A 89 -0.70 8.49 -11.07
CA ASN A 89 -0.16 7.70 -12.17
C ASN A 89 1.29 7.32 -11.89
N PHE A 90 1.60 6.02 -11.95
CA PHE A 90 2.97 5.53 -11.81
C PHE A 90 3.85 5.95 -12.98
N LEU A 91 3.29 5.96 -14.19
CA LEU A 91 4.00 6.40 -15.38
C LEU A 91 3.73 7.89 -15.63
N PRO A 92 4.74 8.76 -15.51
CA PRO A 92 4.59 10.18 -15.81
C PRO A 92 4.34 10.40 -17.32
N LEU A 93 3.64 11.49 -17.63
CA LEU A 93 3.45 11.96 -19.00
C LEU A 93 4.65 12.76 -19.55
N SER A 94 5.81 12.63 -18.92
CA SER A 94 7.04 13.37 -19.23
C SER A 94 8.08 12.52 -19.95
N ASN A 95 9.22 13.14 -20.32
CA ASN A 95 10.38 12.48 -20.90
C ASN A 95 10.94 11.33 -20.03
N LYS A 96 10.64 11.32 -18.74
CA LYS A 96 11.03 10.25 -17.80
C LYS A 96 10.23 8.96 -17.99
N ARG A 97 9.12 8.99 -18.73
CA ARG A 97 8.28 7.81 -18.98
C ARG A 97 9.06 6.63 -19.56
N ASN A 98 9.86 6.89 -20.59
CA ASN A 98 10.64 5.84 -21.25
C ASN A 98 11.72 5.25 -20.33
N PHE A 99 12.30 6.05 -19.48
CA PHE A 99 13.27 5.59 -18.46
C PHE A 99 12.58 4.63 -17.47
N ILE A 100 11.42 5.00 -16.96
CA ILE A 100 10.65 4.16 -16.02
C ILE A 100 10.19 2.86 -16.69
N LEU A 101 9.70 2.91 -17.92
CA LEU A 101 9.31 1.71 -18.68
C LEU A 101 10.48 0.75 -18.86
N ARG A 102 11.67 1.25 -19.18
CA ARG A 102 12.89 0.42 -19.29
C ARG A 102 13.27 -0.20 -17.95
N SER A 103 13.17 0.56 -16.87
CA SER A 103 13.45 0.06 -15.51
C SER A 103 12.48 -1.05 -15.11
N LEU A 104 11.19 -0.89 -15.38
CA LEU A 104 10.17 -1.93 -15.15
C LEU A 104 10.44 -3.19 -15.97
N LYS A 105 10.84 -3.04 -17.23
CA LYS A 105 11.18 -4.18 -18.07
C LYS A 105 12.41 -4.93 -17.58
N ARG A 106 13.42 -4.23 -17.05
CA ARG A 106 14.57 -4.86 -16.39
C ARG A 106 14.15 -5.65 -15.14
N MET A 107 13.27 -5.09 -14.31
CA MET A 107 12.72 -5.78 -13.15
C MET A 107 11.97 -7.05 -13.56
N GLU A 108 11.10 -6.96 -14.56
CA GLU A 108 10.38 -8.11 -15.11
C GLU A 108 11.34 -9.20 -15.62
N THR A 109 12.38 -8.81 -16.35
CA THR A 109 13.40 -9.75 -16.86
C THR A 109 14.11 -10.46 -15.73
N LYS A 110 14.49 -9.77 -14.64
CA LYS A 110 15.12 -10.38 -13.48
C LYS A 110 14.20 -11.37 -12.76
N ILE A 111 12.93 -11.05 -12.64
CA ILE A 111 11.93 -11.96 -12.07
C ILE A 111 11.81 -13.22 -12.92
N LYS A 112 11.69 -13.08 -14.24
CA LYS A 112 11.60 -14.20 -15.20
C LYS A 112 12.85 -15.09 -15.21
N LYS A 113 14.03 -14.53 -14.90
CA LYS A 113 15.30 -15.27 -14.76
C LYS A 113 15.52 -15.85 -13.36
N ASP A 114 14.48 -15.88 -12.52
CA ASP A 114 14.53 -16.37 -11.15
C ASP A 114 15.52 -15.61 -10.24
N LYS A 115 15.62 -14.29 -10.44
CA LYS A 115 16.47 -13.39 -9.64
C LYS A 115 15.67 -12.30 -8.92
N PRO A 116 14.57 -12.64 -8.20
CA PRO A 116 13.73 -11.65 -7.56
C PRO A 116 14.45 -10.87 -6.44
N LYS A 117 15.41 -11.51 -5.75
CA LYS A 117 16.20 -10.83 -4.71
C LYS A 117 17.10 -9.75 -5.29
N ASP A 118 17.71 -9.98 -6.43
CA ASP A 118 18.55 -8.98 -7.11
C ASP A 118 17.71 -7.82 -7.62
N MET A 119 16.53 -8.09 -8.13
CA MET A 119 15.56 -7.08 -8.53
C MET A 119 15.15 -6.20 -7.35
N LEU A 120 14.81 -6.79 -6.19
CA LEU A 120 14.43 -6.05 -4.99
C LEU A 120 15.57 -5.17 -4.46
N LYS A 121 16.81 -5.68 -4.44
CA LYS A 121 17.98 -4.90 -4.04
C LYS A 121 18.18 -3.68 -4.92
N GLU A 122 18.08 -3.84 -6.23
CA GLU A 122 18.22 -2.73 -7.19
C GLU A 122 17.09 -1.72 -7.01
N PHE A 123 15.85 -2.16 -6.84
CA PHE A 123 14.71 -1.29 -6.60
C PHE A 123 14.89 -0.46 -5.32
N ILE A 124 15.27 -1.10 -4.21
CA ILE A 124 15.50 -0.41 -2.94
C ILE A 124 16.63 0.61 -3.07
N HIS A 125 17.73 0.23 -3.72
CA HIS A 125 18.86 1.14 -3.96
C HIS A 125 18.45 2.37 -4.75
N LEU A 126 17.71 2.21 -5.84
CA LEU A 126 17.18 3.32 -6.64
C LEU A 126 16.20 4.20 -5.87
N SER A 127 15.36 3.60 -5.02
CA SER A 127 14.42 4.33 -4.15
C SER A 127 15.14 5.23 -3.14
N LEU A 128 16.25 4.76 -2.58
CA LEU A 128 17.04 5.52 -1.61
C LEU A 128 17.82 6.69 -2.23
N ILE A 129 18.22 6.57 -3.49
CA ILE A 129 18.95 7.64 -4.20
C ILE A 129 18.02 8.82 -4.53
N HIS A 130 16.73 8.60 -4.69
CA HIS A 130 15.76 9.61 -5.11
C HIS A 130 14.94 10.21 -3.95
N ILE A 131 15.26 9.84 -2.72
CA ILE A 131 14.76 10.51 -1.53
C ILE A 131 15.68 11.73 -1.24
#